data_61673af9b6809b6a7f36da0c81913638
#
_entry.id   61673af9b6809b6a7f36da0c81913638
#
_cell.length_a   1.000
_cell.length_b   1.000
_cell.length_c   1.000
_cell.angle_alpha   90.00
_cell.angle_beta   90.00
_cell.angle_gamma   90.00
#
_symmetry.space_group_name_H-M   'P 1'
#
loop_
_entity.id
_entity.type
_entity.pdbx_description
1 polymer ?
#
loop_
_entity_poly.entity_id
_entity_poly.type
_entity_poly.pdbx_seq_one_letter_code
_entity_poly.pdbx_strand_id
1 'polypeptide(L)'
;MSQVNYLWWKHGVLYHLYVRSFYDSNDDGIGDLQGVIEKLDYIKDLGFSGIWLSPVFKSPMFDFGYDISDYYSIDSQYGTMDNFKQLLNESRRRGLYIILDIAVNHTSQLHPWFIESSTSANNLKRNWYIWKKGKWIGPPNNWITGFFQSAWKYDCVTKEYYLHSFLKNQPDLNWRNVEVQDEFVKIFKFWMDLGVSGFRLDMVNWLIKDKEFRDNPSRFFFKIFQKQIYNKNNNKIFPILKMIRKLFDQYPESVTIGEVFTMPPGDPELSAFYMGNGQDSLHMAFDFSMMYRFWNARLIFKTVSRWIHAVGENGWPVHVLSNHDQKRSFSRFCRGKHKFQKAKVLATLFLTLPGTPIVYYGEELGMKSIGLKKKDIVDPLGLKFWPLYNGRDSSRTPMKWNSQKNAGFSNSEKTWLPVDADYETSNVMIQKKNPDSLLNYYKELISLRNKNQALHRGKWKVHIDGKEGIIAYFRTYINESILVVLNLKNKSSKIKSSPEGALKVLFSTHLEKSTILPDQDFILMRPMEATIYSCLTSQYQTQ
;
A
#
# COMPACT_ATOMS: atom_id res chain seq x y z
N MET A 1 -32.47 -15.27 -0.72
CA MET A 1 -31.42 -14.28 -1.02
C MET A 1 -30.08 -14.98 -0.89
N SER A 2 -29.30 -15.10 -1.97
CA SER A 2 -27.97 -15.72 -1.94
C SER A 2 -27.12 -14.97 -0.93
N GLN A 3 -26.56 -15.66 0.08
CA GLN A 3 -25.52 -15.11 0.93
C GLN A 3 -24.39 -14.65 0.02
N VAL A 4 -24.21 -13.33 -0.13
CA VAL A 4 -23.07 -12.78 -0.85
C VAL A 4 -21.83 -13.21 -0.08
N ASN A 5 -21.02 -14.11 -0.69
CA ASN A 5 -19.83 -14.66 -0.05
C ASN A 5 -18.89 -13.55 0.44
N TYR A 6 -18.39 -13.73 1.66
CA TYR A 6 -17.35 -12.86 2.21
C TYR A 6 -16.04 -13.09 1.44
N LEU A 7 -15.54 -12.04 0.78
CA LEU A 7 -14.24 -12.04 0.14
C LEU A 7 -13.24 -11.32 1.02
N TRP A 8 -12.22 -12.01 1.50
CA TRP A 8 -11.24 -11.52 2.46
C TRP A 8 -10.53 -10.24 1.99
N TRP A 9 -10.15 -10.16 0.71
CA TRP A 9 -9.46 -9.00 0.14
C TRP A 9 -10.39 -7.80 -0.14
N LYS A 10 -11.69 -8.06 -0.27
CA LYS A 10 -12.71 -7.04 -0.56
C LYS A 10 -13.31 -6.47 0.72
N HIS A 11 -13.66 -7.32 1.65
CA HIS A 11 -14.43 -6.94 2.84
C HIS A 11 -13.56 -6.79 4.10
N GLY A 12 -12.38 -7.40 4.11
CA GLY A 12 -11.44 -7.36 5.22
C GLY A 12 -10.57 -6.10 5.26
N VAL A 13 -9.63 -6.11 6.19
CA VAL A 13 -8.56 -5.13 6.34
C VAL A 13 -7.24 -5.84 6.12
N LEU A 14 -6.36 -5.28 5.30
CA LEU A 14 -5.07 -5.86 4.98
C LEU A 14 -3.95 -5.20 5.76
N TYR A 15 -2.88 -5.95 6.04
CA TYR A 15 -1.69 -5.48 6.71
C TYR A 15 -0.49 -5.51 5.77
N HIS A 16 0.10 -4.35 5.47
CA HIS A 16 1.31 -4.26 4.67
C HIS A 16 2.53 -4.40 5.55
N LEU A 17 3.26 -5.47 5.37
CA LEU A 17 4.39 -5.87 6.18
C LEU A 17 5.69 -5.72 5.39
N TYR A 18 6.65 -4.95 5.94
CA TYR A 18 8.01 -4.87 5.42
C TYR A 18 8.87 -5.90 6.18
N VAL A 19 9.07 -7.08 5.58
CA VAL A 19 9.68 -8.26 6.23
C VAL A 19 10.97 -7.90 6.94
N ARG A 20 11.86 -7.21 6.25
CA ARG A 20 13.19 -6.77 6.72
C ARG A 20 13.18 -5.98 8.03
N SER A 21 12.03 -5.37 8.37
CA SER A 21 11.86 -4.51 9.55
C SER A 21 10.83 -5.00 10.55
N PHE A 22 10.28 -6.20 10.36
CA PHE A 22 9.18 -6.65 11.20
C PHE A 22 9.62 -7.37 12.46
N TYR A 23 10.37 -8.47 12.30
CA TYR A 23 10.99 -9.18 13.42
C TYR A 23 12.14 -10.05 12.91
N ASP A 24 13.26 -10.00 13.60
CA ASP A 24 14.48 -10.73 13.33
C ASP A 24 14.54 -11.93 14.27
N SER A 25 14.44 -13.14 13.72
CA SER A 25 14.41 -14.38 14.50
C SER A 25 15.78 -15.02 14.69
N ASN A 26 16.77 -14.64 13.88
CA ASN A 26 18.10 -15.25 13.83
C ASN A 26 19.22 -14.32 14.35
N ASP A 27 18.84 -13.11 14.80
CA ASP A 27 19.73 -12.11 15.40
C ASP A 27 20.83 -11.57 14.46
N ASP A 28 20.57 -11.53 13.13
CA ASP A 28 21.48 -10.93 12.15
C ASP A 28 21.26 -9.42 11.93
N GLY A 29 20.22 -8.86 12.54
CA GLY A 29 19.82 -7.45 12.43
C GLY A 29 18.84 -7.18 11.32
N ILE A 30 18.36 -8.21 10.61
CA ILE A 30 17.42 -8.15 9.49
C ILE A 30 16.21 -9.02 9.80
N GLY A 31 15.00 -8.49 9.65
CA GLY A 31 13.78 -9.29 9.82
C GLY A 31 13.62 -10.35 8.72
N ASP A 32 13.02 -11.48 9.08
CA ASP A 32 12.94 -12.68 8.27
C ASP A 32 11.55 -13.34 8.29
N LEU A 33 11.34 -14.40 7.49
CA LEU A 33 10.07 -15.11 7.37
C LEU A 33 9.70 -15.87 8.66
N GLN A 34 10.70 -16.40 9.37
CA GLN A 34 10.47 -17.07 10.66
C GLN A 34 9.97 -16.04 11.69
N GLY A 35 10.55 -14.85 11.69
CA GLY A 35 10.10 -13.73 12.50
C GLY A 35 8.67 -13.29 12.18
N VAL A 36 8.29 -13.32 10.91
CA VAL A 36 6.86 -13.08 10.53
C VAL A 36 5.97 -14.17 11.11
N ILE A 37 6.35 -15.45 11.02
CA ILE A 37 5.58 -16.58 11.56
C ILE A 37 5.35 -16.40 13.07
N GLU A 38 6.37 -16.03 13.83
CA GLU A 38 6.28 -15.81 15.28
C GLU A 38 5.34 -14.64 15.67
N LYS A 39 5.08 -13.72 14.75
CA LYS A 39 4.21 -12.56 14.98
C LYS A 39 2.84 -12.65 14.29
N LEU A 40 2.49 -13.79 13.69
CA LEU A 40 1.18 -13.97 13.04
C LEU A 40 0.01 -13.80 14.02
N ASP A 41 0.17 -14.24 15.26
CA ASP A 41 -0.89 -14.09 16.28
C ASP A 41 -1.15 -12.62 16.62
N TYR A 42 -0.12 -11.76 16.60
CA TYR A 42 -0.29 -10.32 16.72
C TYR A 42 -1.15 -9.75 15.60
N ILE A 43 -0.88 -10.13 14.36
CA ILE A 43 -1.62 -9.66 13.19
C ILE A 43 -3.06 -10.14 13.23
N LYS A 44 -3.27 -11.42 13.60
CA LYS A 44 -4.59 -12.01 13.74
C LYS A 44 -5.40 -11.36 14.87
N ASP A 45 -4.78 -11.11 16.02
CA ASP A 45 -5.40 -10.47 17.18
C ASP A 45 -5.89 -9.05 16.88
N LEU A 46 -5.22 -8.32 15.98
CA LEU A 46 -5.67 -7.03 15.50
C LEU A 46 -6.87 -7.11 14.53
N GLY A 47 -7.20 -8.30 14.02
CA GLY A 47 -8.37 -8.52 13.17
C GLY A 47 -8.14 -8.37 11.67
N PHE A 48 -6.88 -8.38 11.22
CA PHE A 48 -6.55 -8.37 9.78
C PHE A 48 -6.97 -9.66 9.10
N SER A 49 -7.29 -9.56 7.79
CA SER A 49 -7.71 -10.69 6.95
C SER A 49 -6.59 -11.20 6.04
N GLY A 50 -5.61 -10.39 5.75
CA GLY A 50 -4.50 -10.77 4.87
C GLY A 50 -3.28 -9.89 5.07
N ILE A 51 -2.15 -10.39 4.61
CA ILE A 51 -0.84 -9.76 4.75
C ILE A 51 -0.26 -9.53 3.35
N TRP A 52 0.10 -8.29 3.03
CA TRP A 52 0.92 -7.96 1.88
C TRP A 52 2.37 -7.92 2.34
N LEU A 53 3.17 -8.89 1.89
CA LEU A 53 4.61 -8.95 2.12
C LEU A 53 5.33 -8.10 1.07
N SER A 54 6.21 -7.19 1.50
CA SER A 54 7.21 -6.58 0.61
C SER A 54 8.06 -7.66 -0.06
N PRO A 55 8.77 -7.39 -1.19
CA PRO A 55 9.42 -8.44 -1.97
C PRO A 55 10.35 -9.32 -1.13
N VAL A 56 10.18 -10.63 -1.28
CA VAL A 56 11.00 -11.65 -0.61
C VAL A 56 11.72 -12.57 -1.59
N PHE A 57 11.57 -12.32 -2.89
CA PHE A 57 12.27 -13.05 -3.95
C PHE A 57 13.79 -12.85 -3.90
N LYS A 58 14.54 -13.80 -4.45
CA LYS A 58 16.00 -13.69 -4.54
C LYS A 58 16.39 -12.42 -5.29
N SER A 59 17.22 -11.59 -4.64
CA SER A 59 17.62 -10.28 -5.12
C SER A 59 19.03 -9.93 -4.66
N PRO A 60 19.85 -9.26 -5.47
CA PRO A 60 21.12 -8.68 -5.02
C PRO A 60 20.93 -7.42 -4.16
N MET A 61 19.71 -7.02 -3.85
CA MET A 61 19.33 -5.93 -2.93
C MET A 61 19.80 -4.54 -3.35
N PHE A 62 19.99 -4.28 -4.65
CA PHE A 62 20.25 -2.91 -5.14
C PHE A 62 19.08 -1.96 -4.85
N ASP A 63 17.86 -2.50 -4.83
CA ASP A 63 16.62 -1.80 -4.48
C ASP A 63 15.78 -2.63 -3.47
N PHE A 64 16.43 -3.27 -2.51
CA PHE A 64 15.80 -3.98 -1.38
C PHE A 64 14.70 -4.96 -1.77
N GLY A 65 14.96 -5.78 -2.82
CA GLY A 65 14.06 -6.83 -3.27
C GLY A 65 13.28 -6.50 -4.54
N TYR A 66 13.23 -5.23 -4.97
CA TYR A 66 12.60 -4.86 -6.25
C TYR A 66 13.47 -5.15 -7.48
N ASP A 67 14.73 -5.50 -7.31
CA ASP A 67 15.64 -5.98 -8.35
C ASP A 67 15.77 -7.50 -8.28
N ILE A 68 14.71 -8.21 -8.71
CA ILE A 68 14.58 -9.67 -8.62
C ILE A 68 15.57 -10.35 -9.57
N SER A 69 16.37 -11.29 -9.05
CA SER A 69 17.31 -12.11 -9.83
C SER A 69 16.83 -13.55 -10.06
N ASP A 70 15.81 -14.00 -9.30
CA ASP A 70 15.14 -15.28 -9.50
C ASP A 70 13.72 -15.21 -8.93
N TYR A 71 12.71 -15.40 -9.79
CA TYR A 71 11.30 -15.33 -9.42
C TYR A 71 10.77 -16.62 -8.76
N TYR A 72 11.55 -17.69 -8.73
CA TYR A 72 11.13 -18.99 -8.19
C TYR A 72 11.77 -19.33 -6.84
N SER A 73 12.58 -18.41 -6.30
CA SER A 73 13.32 -18.61 -5.05
C SER A 73 13.05 -17.49 -4.05
N ILE A 74 13.11 -17.83 -2.78
CA ILE A 74 13.15 -16.87 -1.66
C ILE A 74 14.60 -16.41 -1.46
N ASP A 75 14.80 -15.13 -1.15
CA ASP A 75 16.12 -14.61 -0.79
C ASP A 75 16.60 -15.19 0.53
N SER A 76 17.87 -15.62 0.57
CA SER A 76 18.46 -16.25 1.75
C SER A 76 18.48 -15.36 2.99
N GLN A 77 18.46 -14.03 2.83
CA GLN A 77 18.34 -13.09 3.95
C GLN A 77 16.98 -13.22 4.68
N TYR A 78 15.95 -13.70 3.98
CA TYR A 78 14.62 -13.88 4.57
C TYR A 78 14.32 -15.31 4.96
N GLY A 79 15.18 -16.26 4.60
CA GLY A 79 15.02 -17.68 4.90
C GLY A 79 14.98 -18.55 3.65
N THR A 80 14.29 -19.68 3.75
CA THR A 80 14.23 -20.71 2.71
C THR A 80 12.82 -20.81 2.11
N MET A 81 12.69 -21.59 1.03
CA MET A 81 11.40 -21.97 0.48
C MET A 81 10.54 -22.74 1.49
N ASP A 82 11.16 -23.52 2.39
CA ASP A 82 10.43 -24.27 3.42
C ASP A 82 9.90 -23.32 4.52
N ASN A 83 10.66 -22.29 4.92
CA ASN A 83 10.14 -21.23 5.78
C ASN A 83 8.95 -20.52 5.13
N PHE A 84 9.01 -20.29 3.81
CA PHE A 84 7.88 -19.65 3.11
C PHE A 84 6.63 -20.56 3.07
N LYS A 85 6.79 -21.86 2.78
CA LYS A 85 5.69 -22.83 2.85
C LYS A 85 5.11 -22.94 4.28
N GLN A 86 5.96 -22.90 5.30
CA GLN A 86 5.54 -22.84 6.70
C GLN A 86 4.73 -21.58 6.98
N LEU A 87 5.18 -20.41 6.51
CA LEU A 87 4.44 -19.16 6.63
C LEU A 87 3.03 -19.26 5.99
N LEU A 88 2.92 -19.81 4.79
CA LEU A 88 1.62 -20.02 4.13
C LEU A 88 0.69 -20.91 4.96
N ASN A 89 1.21 -22.02 5.49
CA ASN A 89 0.46 -22.96 6.31
C ASN A 89 -0.01 -22.32 7.63
N GLU A 90 0.89 -21.65 8.34
CA GLU A 90 0.58 -21.01 9.62
C GLU A 90 -0.35 -19.80 9.45
N SER A 91 -0.23 -19.06 8.35
CA SER A 91 -1.17 -17.98 8.00
C SER A 91 -2.57 -18.55 7.71
N ARG A 92 -2.65 -19.61 6.89
CA ARG A 92 -3.92 -20.26 6.55
C ARG A 92 -4.65 -20.81 7.79
N ARG A 93 -3.93 -21.44 8.73
CA ARG A 93 -4.49 -21.91 10.00
C ARG A 93 -5.17 -20.80 10.81
N ARG A 94 -4.66 -19.56 10.69
CA ARG A 94 -5.20 -18.37 11.35
C ARG A 94 -6.26 -17.63 10.52
N GLY A 95 -6.56 -18.12 9.31
CA GLY A 95 -7.44 -17.42 8.36
C GLY A 95 -6.84 -16.11 7.88
N LEU A 96 -5.50 -16.06 7.69
CA LEU A 96 -4.76 -14.97 7.09
C LEU A 96 -4.31 -15.36 5.68
N TYR A 97 -4.53 -14.48 4.73
CA TYR A 97 -4.19 -14.66 3.33
C TYR A 97 -2.88 -13.92 3.00
N ILE A 98 -2.03 -14.49 2.14
CA ILE A 98 -0.74 -13.90 1.79
C ILE A 98 -0.77 -13.33 0.38
N ILE A 99 -0.39 -12.05 0.26
CA ILE A 99 -0.15 -11.33 -0.99
C ILE A 99 1.35 -11.12 -1.13
N LEU A 100 1.93 -11.52 -2.25
CA LEU A 100 3.32 -11.22 -2.59
C LEU A 100 3.44 -9.92 -3.38
N ASP A 101 4.49 -9.18 -3.10
CA ASP A 101 4.89 -8.02 -3.90
C ASP A 101 5.85 -8.46 -5.00
N ILE A 102 5.58 -8.14 -6.25
CA ILE A 102 6.38 -8.60 -7.39
C ILE A 102 6.69 -7.46 -8.36
N ALA A 103 7.97 -7.28 -8.65
CA ALA A 103 8.42 -6.38 -9.72
C ALA A 103 8.18 -7.04 -11.07
N VAL A 104 7.20 -6.50 -11.82
CA VAL A 104 6.82 -7.02 -13.14
C VAL A 104 7.38 -6.19 -14.30
N ASN A 105 7.79 -4.94 -14.05
CA ASN A 105 8.33 -4.06 -15.09
C ASN A 105 9.77 -4.40 -15.50
N HIS A 106 10.58 -4.90 -14.58
CA HIS A 106 12.02 -5.08 -14.73
C HIS A 106 12.52 -6.27 -13.92
N THR A 107 13.74 -6.72 -14.20
CA THR A 107 14.48 -7.68 -13.37
C THR A 107 15.73 -7.03 -12.81
N SER A 108 16.48 -7.75 -11.95
CA SER A 108 17.87 -7.39 -11.70
C SER A 108 18.73 -7.54 -12.97
N GLN A 109 19.78 -6.74 -13.08
CA GLN A 109 20.83 -6.98 -14.08
C GLN A 109 21.56 -8.32 -13.86
N LEU A 110 21.44 -8.94 -12.68
CA LEU A 110 21.99 -10.24 -12.36
C LEU A 110 20.99 -11.39 -12.59
N HIS A 111 19.82 -11.11 -13.16
CA HIS A 111 18.89 -12.14 -13.57
C HIS A 111 19.46 -12.92 -14.77
N PRO A 112 19.40 -14.26 -14.80
CA PRO A 112 19.92 -15.06 -15.91
C PRO A 112 19.42 -14.60 -17.29
N TRP A 113 18.16 -14.20 -17.40
CA TRP A 113 17.59 -13.69 -18.66
C TRP A 113 18.31 -12.43 -19.16
N PHE A 114 18.68 -11.51 -18.26
CA PHE A 114 19.40 -10.30 -18.67
C PHE A 114 20.85 -10.59 -19.00
N ILE A 115 21.51 -11.44 -18.21
CA ILE A 115 22.89 -11.90 -18.47
C ILE A 115 22.96 -12.49 -19.87
N GLU A 116 22.09 -13.46 -20.21
CA GLU A 116 22.01 -14.01 -21.56
C GLU A 116 21.73 -12.94 -22.63
N SER A 117 20.72 -12.10 -22.40
CA SER A 117 20.31 -11.02 -23.32
C SER A 117 21.44 -10.05 -23.65
N SER A 118 22.38 -9.85 -22.73
CA SER A 118 23.52 -8.91 -22.89
C SER A 118 24.74 -9.53 -23.57
N THR A 119 24.80 -10.84 -23.78
CA THR A 119 25.96 -11.50 -24.38
C THR A 119 26.14 -11.15 -25.85
N SER A 120 25.04 -10.98 -26.60
CA SER A 120 25.07 -10.69 -28.03
C SER A 120 23.75 -10.07 -28.49
N ALA A 121 23.81 -9.22 -29.53
CA ALA A 121 22.62 -8.68 -30.18
C ALA A 121 21.76 -9.77 -30.86
N ASN A 122 22.31 -10.95 -31.12
CA ASN A 122 21.64 -12.09 -31.73
C ASN A 122 21.21 -13.16 -30.72
N ASN A 123 21.36 -12.92 -29.42
CA ASN A 123 20.94 -13.88 -28.39
C ASN A 123 19.42 -14.07 -28.40
N LEU A 124 18.95 -15.29 -28.15
CA LEU A 124 17.51 -15.63 -28.12
C LEU A 124 16.73 -14.81 -27.09
N LYS A 125 17.34 -14.46 -25.95
CA LYS A 125 16.76 -13.62 -24.93
C LYS A 125 16.88 -12.12 -25.22
N ARG A 126 17.52 -11.71 -26.35
CA ARG A 126 17.71 -10.30 -26.65
C ARG A 126 16.43 -9.49 -26.58
N ASN A 127 15.36 -10.01 -27.16
CA ASN A 127 14.06 -9.34 -27.23
C ASN A 127 13.22 -9.47 -25.93
N TRP A 128 13.75 -10.13 -24.91
CA TRP A 128 13.13 -10.15 -23.57
C TRP A 128 13.25 -8.82 -22.85
N TYR A 129 14.24 -8.01 -23.23
CA TYR A 129 14.50 -6.67 -22.72
C TYR A 129 14.41 -5.64 -23.84
N ILE A 130 14.35 -4.37 -23.47
CA ILE A 130 14.25 -3.27 -24.42
C ILE A 130 15.64 -2.73 -24.71
N TRP A 131 16.14 -3.05 -25.90
CA TRP A 131 17.42 -2.62 -26.42
C TRP A 131 17.25 -1.70 -27.64
N LYS A 132 18.11 -0.69 -27.76
CA LYS A 132 18.13 0.25 -28.91
C LYS A 132 19.52 0.76 -29.20
N LYS A 133 19.82 0.95 -30.50
CA LYS A 133 20.99 1.72 -30.91
C LYS A 133 20.84 3.18 -30.47
N GLY A 134 21.94 3.80 -30.04
CA GLY A 134 21.97 5.24 -29.76
C GLY A 134 21.75 6.09 -31.01
N LYS A 135 21.50 7.37 -30.79
CA LYS A 135 21.64 8.41 -31.84
C LYS A 135 23.13 8.61 -32.17
N TRP A 136 23.44 9.43 -33.18
CA TRP A 136 24.82 9.78 -33.50
C TRP A 136 25.63 10.20 -32.27
N ILE A 137 25.02 10.97 -31.38
CA ILE A 137 25.58 11.32 -30.08
C ILE A 137 24.55 11.02 -28.99
N GLY A 138 24.87 10.03 -28.14
CA GLY A 138 24.08 9.74 -26.91
C GLY A 138 22.96 8.71 -27.05
N PRO A 139 22.03 8.68 -26.09
CA PRO A 139 21.00 7.65 -25.98
C PRO A 139 19.93 7.75 -27.08
N PRO A 140 19.10 6.71 -27.26
CA PRO A 140 18.04 6.66 -28.28
C PRO A 140 17.05 7.81 -28.23
N ASN A 141 16.68 8.26 -27.04
CA ASN A 141 15.76 9.37 -26.80
C ASN A 141 16.05 10.08 -25.47
N ASN A 142 15.20 11.05 -25.14
CA ASN A 142 15.37 11.89 -23.96
C ASN A 142 14.74 11.33 -22.68
N TRP A 143 14.26 10.08 -22.65
CA TRP A 143 13.54 9.55 -21.48
C TRP A 143 14.38 9.57 -20.21
N ILE A 144 13.69 9.91 -19.11
CA ILE A 144 14.27 9.88 -17.77
C ILE A 144 13.57 8.82 -16.92
N THR A 145 14.31 8.28 -15.97
CA THR A 145 13.82 7.33 -14.97
C THR A 145 12.88 8.00 -13.96
N GLY A 146 12.18 7.20 -13.17
CA GLY A 146 11.48 7.67 -11.96
C GLY A 146 12.40 8.37 -10.95
N PHE A 147 13.71 8.22 -11.09
CA PHE A 147 14.75 8.82 -10.24
C PHE A 147 15.51 9.99 -10.90
N PHE A 148 14.92 10.59 -11.95
CA PHE A 148 15.44 11.77 -12.64
C PHE A 148 16.84 11.59 -13.28
N GLN A 149 17.12 10.40 -13.80
CA GLN A 149 18.33 10.08 -14.56
C GLN A 149 17.96 9.70 -16.00
N SER A 150 18.96 9.58 -16.90
CA SER A 150 18.73 8.96 -18.21
C SER A 150 18.15 7.57 -18.02
N ALA A 151 17.09 7.24 -18.76
CA ALA A 151 16.49 5.91 -18.74
C ALA A 151 17.27 4.88 -19.60
N TRP A 152 18.41 5.27 -20.15
CA TRP A 152 19.20 4.45 -21.04
C TRP A 152 20.62 4.25 -20.51
N LYS A 153 21.06 2.99 -20.44
CA LYS A 153 22.43 2.64 -20.09
C LYS A 153 23.11 1.97 -21.28
N TYR A 154 24.28 2.51 -21.67
CA TYR A 154 25.10 1.95 -22.73
C TYR A 154 25.75 0.64 -22.28
N ASP A 155 25.67 -0.37 -23.13
CA ASP A 155 26.36 -1.65 -23.00
C ASP A 155 27.53 -1.72 -23.98
N CYS A 156 28.74 -1.91 -23.44
CA CYS A 156 29.98 -1.93 -24.23
C CYS A 156 30.12 -3.20 -25.07
N VAL A 157 29.49 -4.32 -24.67
CA VAL A 157 29.59 -5.59 -25.35
C VAL A 157 28.81 -5.56 -26.67
N THR A 158 27.56 -5.16 -26.60
CA THR A 158 26.66 -5.16 -27.75
C THR A 158 26.62 -3.82 -28.49
N LYS A 159 27.25 -2.76 -27.93
CA LYS A 159 27.28 -1.40 -28.45
C LYS A 159 25.88 -0.79 -28.65
N GLU A 160 24.94 -1.20 -27.83
CA GLU A 160 23.57 -0.70 -27.77
C GLU A 160 23.24 -0.20 -26.38
N TYR A 161 22.07 0.42 -26.22
CA TYR A 161 21.54 0.88 -24.95
C TYR A 161 20.39 -0.03 -24.50
N TYR A 162 20.36 -0.40 -23.22
CA TYR A 162 19.16 -0.98 -22.62
C TYR A 162 18.38 0.07 -21.85
N LEU A 163 17.06 -0.11 -21.86
CA LEU A 163 16.13 0.73 -21.09
C LEU A 163 16.09 0.29 -19.63
N HIS A 164 16.06 1.26 -18.72
CA HIS A 164 15.76 1.06 -17.31
C HIS A 164 14.88 2.20 -16.80
N SER A 165 13.69 1.89 -16.32
CA SER A 165 12.76 2.90 -15.81
C SER A 165 13.11 3.41 -14.40
N PHE A 166 13.95 2.68 -13.66
CA PHE A 166 14.36 2.96 -12.29
C PHE A 166 15.90 2.98 -12.17
N LEU A 167 16.51 2.11 -11.35
CA LEU A 167 17.97 2.03 -11.27
C LEU A 167 18.56 1.43 -12.55
N LYS A 168 19.81 1.80 -12.85
CA LYS A 168 20.57 1.17 -13.97
C LYS A 168 20.70 -0.35 -13.80
N ASN A 169 20.59 -0.84 -12.58
CA ASN A 169 20.64 -2.25 -12.22
C ASN A 169 19.30 -2.99 -12.43
N GLN A 170 18.26 -2.26 -12.91
CA GLN A 170 16.90 -2.78 -13.10
C GLN A 170 16.49 -2.65 -14.58
N PRO A 171 17.03 -3.48 -15.50
CA PRO A 171 16.68 -3.42 -16.92
C PRO A 171 15.21 -3.78 -17.16
N ASP A 172 14.54 -2.98 -17.99
CA ASP A 172 13.12 -3.12 -18.28
C ASP A 172 12.84 -4.31 -19.21
N LEU A 173 11.89 -5.14 -18.81
CA LEU A 173 11.35 -6.24 -19.61
C LEU A 173 10.52 -5.72 -20.80
N ASN A 174 10.58 -6.45 -21.89
CA ASN A 174 9.78 -6.17 -23.08
C ASN A 174 8.45 -6.93 -23.04
N TRP A 175 7.45 -6.36 -22.41
CA TRP A 175 6.10 -6.94 -22.34
C TRP A 175 5.34 -7.06 -23.69
N ARG A 176 5.93 -6.61 -24.79
CA ARG A 176 5.44 -6.91 -26.14
C ARG A 176 5.88 -8.30 -26.62
N ASN A 177 6.87 -8.89 -25.98
CA ASN A 177 7.32 -10.24 -26.25
C ASN A 177 6.39 -11.25 -25.55
N VAL A 178 5.81 -12.17 -26.31
CA VAL A 178 4.88 -13.18 -25.80
C VAL A 178 5.58 -14.15 -24.85
N GLU A 179 6.85 -14.49 -25.09
CA GLU A 179 7.63 -15.36 -24.19
C GLU A 179 7.77 -14.76 -22.78
N VAL A 180 7.89 -13.44 -22.67
CA VAL A 180 7.90 -12.73 -21.37
C VAL A 180 6.54 -12.86 -20.70
N GLN A 181 5.45 -12.68 -21.46
CA GLN A 181 4.08 -12.81 -20.94
C GLN A 181 3.83 -14.25 -20.44
N ASP A 182 4.20 -15.26 -21.24
CA ASP A 182 4.04 -16.66 -20.89
C ASP A 182 4.84 -17.06 -19.67
N GLU A 183 6.04 -16.51 -19.51
CA GLU A 183 6.87 -16.79 -18.34
C GLU A 183 6.27 -16.17 -17.07
N PHE A 184 5.72 -14.96 -17.13
CA PHE A 184 4.99 -14.40 -15.98
C PHE A 184 3.73 -15.18 -15.63
N VAL A 185 3.04 -15.76 -16.60
CA VAL A 185 1.93 -16.68 -16.33
C VAL A 185 2.42 -17.89 -15.53
N LYS A 186 3.58 -18.49 -15.89
CA LYS A 186 4.18 -19.60 -15.13
C LYS A 186 4.58 -19.18 -13.71
N ILE A 187 5.21 -18.00 -13.55
CA ILE A 187 5.59 -17.46 -12.25
C ILE A 187 4.37 -17.30 -11.34
N PHE A 188 3.30 -16.64 -11.82
CA PHE A 188 2.08 -16.48 -11.04
C PHE A 188 1.45 -17.81 -10.66
N LYS A 189 1.36 -18.76 -11.60
CA LYS A 189 0.83 -20.10 -11.33
C LYS A 189 1.65 -20.82 -10.25
N PHE A 190 2.96 -20.81 -10.38
CA PHE A 190 3.85 -21.47 -9.43
C PHE A 190 3.57 -21.04 -7.98
N TRP A 191 3.46 -19.74 -7.74
CA TRP A 191 3.21 -19.24 -6.39
C TRP A 191 1.78 -19.43 -5.93
N MET A 192 0.79 -19.30 -6.82
CA MET A 192 -0.61 -19.57 -6.50
C MET A 192 -0.84 -21.05 -6.20
N ASP A 193 -0.21 -21.96 -6.94
CA ASP A 193 -0.26 -23.40 -6.69
C ASP A 193 0.38 -23.76 -5.34
N LEU A 194 1.37 -22.99 -4.85
CA LEU A 194 1.92 -23.11 -3.50
C LEU A 194 0.95 -22.60 -2.41
N GLY A 195 -0.04 -21.79 -2.76
CA GLY A 195 -1.04 -21.25 -1.83
C GLY A 195 -0.97 -19.74 -1.58
N VAL A 196 -0.21 -18.99 -2.38
CA VAL A 196 -0.25 -17.52 -2.37
C VAL A 196 -1.62 -17.06 -2.84
N SER A 197 -2.21 -16.09 -2.15
CA SER A 197 -3.59 -15.66 -2.37
C SER A 197 -3.69 -14.42 -3.28
N GLY A 198 -2.58 -13.86 -3.71
CA GLY A 198 -2.58 -12.72 -4.63
C GLY A 198 -1.25 -12.04 -4.77
N PHE A 199 -1.23 -11.04 -5.64
CA PHE A 199 -0.02 -10.26 -5.91
C PHE A 199 -0.30 -8.76 -5.92
N ARG A 200 0.63 -8.01 -5.33
CA ARG A 200 0.80 -6.60 -5.61
C ARG A 200 1.79 -6.45 -6.76
N LEU A 201 1.31 -5.90 -7.87
CA LEU A 201 2.12 -5.68 -9.07
C LEU A 201 2.79 -4.32 -9.00
N ASP A 202 4.10 -4.34 -8.88
CA ASP A 202 4.92 -3.13 -8.82
C ASP A 202 4.90 -2.37 -10.15
N MET A 203 4.70 -1.05 -10.07
CA MET A 203 4.83 -0.11 -11.19
C MET A 203 4.11 -0.56 -12.49
N VAL A 204 2.92 -1.14 -12.36
CA VAL A 204 2.18 -1.74 -13.46
C VAL A 204 1.94 -0.81 -14.65
N ASN A 205 1.89 0.49 -14.41
CA ASN A 205 1.66 1.47 -15.47
C ASN A 205 2.91 1.78 -16.33
N TRP A 206 4.04 1.12 -16.05
CA TRP A 206 5.28 1.24 -16.82
C TRP A 206 5.54 0.06 -17.76
N LEU A 207 4.71 -1.00 -17.80
CA LEU A 207 4.98 -2.22 -18.56
C LEU A 207 5.11 -1.98 -20.07
N ILE A 208 4.26 -1.14 -20.66
CA ILE A 208 4.24 -0.88 -22.08
C ILE A 208 4.70 0.54 -22.39
N LYS A 209 5.77 0.65 -23.19
CA LYS A 209 6.34 1.89 -23.70
C LYS A 209 5.86 2.17 -25.13
N ASP A 210 6.06 3.40 -25.59
CA ASP A 210 5.85 3.77 -26.99
C ASP A 210 6.73 2.93 -27.93
N LYS A 211 6.15 2.35 -28.99
CA LYS A 211 6.86 1.48 -29.94
C LYS A 211 7.91 2.25 -30.75
N GLU A 212 7.64 3.52 -31.04
CA GLU A 212 8.51 4.37 -31.85
C GLU A 212 9.59 5.06 -31.01
N PHE A 213 9.55 4.92 -29.68
CA PHE A 213 10.53 5.55 -28.75
C PHE A 213 10.66 7.07 -28.95
N ARG A 214 9.52 7.75 -29.19
CA ARG A 214 9.50 9.22 -29.37
C ARG A 214 9.99 9.94 -28.14
N ASP A 215 10.65 11.07 -28.36
CA ASP A 215 11.09 11.95 -27.28
C ASP A 215 9.89 12.48 -26.48
N ASN A 216 9.97 12.43 -25.14
CA ASN A 216 8.95 13.04 -24.28
C ASN A 216 8.98 14.57 -24.42
N PRO A 217 7.82 15.24 -24.51
CA PRO A 217 7.78 16.69 -24.46
C PRO A 217 8.41 17.22 -23.17
N SER A 218 9.41 18.09 -23.29
CA SER A 218 10.02 18.75 -22.14
C SER A 218 9.40 20.13 -21.92
N ARG A 219 9.11 20.45 -20.65
CA ARG A 219 8.78 21.82 -20.24
C ARG A 219 10.08 22.56 -19.98
N PHE A 220 10.29 23.68 -20.69
CA PHE A 220 11.51 24.47 -20.64
C PHE A 220 12.78 23.72 -21.10
N PHE A 221 13.90 24.38 -21.12
CA PHE A 221 15.21 23.84 -21.51
C PHE A 221 15.76 22.74 -20.59
N PHE A 222 15.06 22.40 -19.49
CA PHE A 222 15.51 21.38 -18.53
C PHE A 222 14.87 20.02 -18.83
N LYS A 223 15.68 19.06 -19.27
CA LYS A 223 15.26 17.67 -19.56
C LYS A 223 14.57 16.97 -18.40
N ILE A 224 14.81 17.40 -17.16
CA ILE A 224 14.23 16.81 -15.94
C ILE A 224 12.72 17.12 -15.77
N PHE A 225 12.18 18.14 -16.45
CA PHE A 225 10.76 18.51 -16.39
C PHE A 225 9.97 17.97 -17.59
N GLN A 226 10.14 16.68 -17.90
CA GLN A 226 9.43 16.02 -18.99
C GLN A 226 8.01 15.69 -18.62
N LYS A 227 7.09 15.83 -19.58
CA LYS A 227 5.78 15.19 -19.53
C LYS A 227 5.95 13.75 -20.03
N GLN A 228 6.09 12.79 -19.09
CA GLN A 228 6.33 11.38 -19.38
C GLN A 228 5.07 10.71 -19.96
N ILE A 229 4.84 10.85 -21.26
CA ILE A 229 3.66 10.31 -21.96
C ILE A 229 3.97 9.11 -22.85
N TYR A 230 5.26 8.90 -23.18
CA TYR A 230 5.67 7.82 -24.09
C TYR A 230 6.31 6.63 -23.38
N ASN A 231 6.80 6.81 -22.16
CA ASN A 231 7.48 5.75 -21.42
C ASN A 231 6.60 5.06 -20.36
N LYS A 232 5.34 5.49 -20.20
CA LYS A 232 4.36 4.87 -19.29
C LYS A 232 2.92 5.17 -19.71
N ASN A 233 1.94 4.56 -19.01
CA ASN A 233 0.50 4.76 -19.20
C ASN A 233 0.01 4.46 -20.63
N ASN A 234 0.62 3.49 -21.30
CA ASN A 234 0.23 3.11 -22.67
C ASN A 234 -0.96 2.15 -22.64
N ASN A 235 -2.03 2.49 -23.39
CA ASN A 235 -3.27 1.70 -23.44
C ASN A 235 -3.09 0.27 -23.99
N LYS A 236 -1.98 -0.02 -24.68
CA LYS A 236 -1.65 -1.39 -25.15
C LYS A 236 -1.36 -2.36 -23.99
N ILE A 237 -1.39 -1.91 -22.74
CA ILE A 237 -1.29 -2.76 -21.55
C ILE A 237 -2.56 -3.60 -21.30
N PHE A 238 -3.75 -3.13 -21.70
CA PHE A 238 -5.01 -3.80 -21.35
C PHE A 238 -5.13 -5.27 -21.76
N PRO A 239 -4.67 -5.72 -22.92
CA PRO A 239 -4.64 -7.14 -23.24
C PRO A 239 -3.85 -7.97 -22.22
N ILE A 240 -2.74 -7.40 -21.71
CA ILE A 240 -1.89 -8.05 -20.70
C ILE A 240 -2.63 -8.11 -19.36
N LEU A 241 -3.25 -7.02 -18.92
CA LEU A 241 -4.04 -7.00 -17.69
C LEU A 241 -5.20 -7.98 -17.73
N LYS A 242 -5.89 -8.08 -18.88
CA LYS A 242 -6.95 -9.07 -19.10
C LYS A 242 -6.43 -10.50 -19.07
N MET A 243 -5.25 -10.76 -19.62
CA MET A 243 -4.60 -12.07 -19.55
C MET A 243 -4.30 -12.44 -18.09
N ILE A 244 -3.68 -11.52 -17.34
CA ILE A 244 -3.40 -11.70 -15.90
C ILE A 244 -4.72 -11.95 -15.16
N ARG A 245 -5.75 -11.14 -15.38
CA ARG A 245 -7.05 -11.28 -14.73
C ARG A 245 -7.68 -12.64 -14.97
N LYS A 246 -7.70 -13.12 -16.22
CA LYS A 246 -8.20 -14.45 -16.58
C LYS A 246 -7.45 -15.59 -15.88
N LEU A 247 -6.14 -15.42 -15.64
CA LEU A 247 -5.38 -16.39 -14.87
C LEU A 247 -5.84 -16.39 -13.41
N PHE A 248 -5.96 -15.22 -12.79
CA PHE A 248 -6.36 -15.12 -11.38
C PHE A 248 -7.80 -15.59 -11.15
N ASP A 249 -8.72 -15.36 -12.07
CA ASP A 249 -10.10 -15.85 -11.98
C ASP A 249 -10.20 -17.40 -11.94
N GLN A 250 -9.13 -18.14 -12.28
CA GLN A 250 -9.06 -19.59 -12.13
C GLN A 250 -8.75 -20.02 -10.68
N TYR A 251 -8.28 -19.10 -9.84
CA TYR A 251 -7.94 -19.34 -8.43
C TYR A 251 -8.98 -18.65 -7.54
N PRO A 252 -9.83 -19.41 -6.83
CA PRO A 252 -10.85 -18.84 -5.96
C PRO A 252 -10.26 -17.84 -4.96
N GLU A 253 -10.94 -16.71 -4.79
CA GLU A 253 -10.58 -15.67 -3.82
C GLU A 253 -9.20 -15.01 -4.04
N SER A 254 -8.54 -15.25 -5.17
CA SER A 254 -7.27 -14.58 -5.49
C SER A 254 -7.45 -13.09 -5.80
N VAL A 255 -6.37 -12.30 -5.65
CA VAL A 255 -6.42 -10.86 -5.88
C VAL A 255 -5.18 -10.31 -6.57
N THR A 256 -5.38 -9.34 -7.46
CA THR A 256 -4.32 -8.48 -8.00
C THR A 256 -4.51 -7.05 -7.54
N ILE A 257 -3.44 -6.42 -7.05
CA ILE A 257 -3.42 -5.01 -6.64
C ILE A 257 -2.33 -4.30 -7.43
N GLY A 258 -2.67 -3.36 -8.30
CA GLY A 258 -1.69 -2.65 -9.14
C GLY A 258 -1.18 -1.38 -8.51
N GLU A 259 0.12 -1.16 -8.57
CA GLU A 259 0.69 0.15 -8.30
C GLU A 259 0.68 1.01 -9.55
N VAL A 260 -0.11 2.10 -9.51
CA VAL A 260 -0.19 3.11 -10.57
C VAL A 260 0.42 4.40 -10.06
N PHE A 261 1.73 4.58 -10.29
CA PHE A 261 2.46 5.76 -9.84
C PHE A 261 2.44 6.88 -10.88
N THR A 262 2.06 8.09 -10.46
CA THR A 262 1.97 9.28 -11.29
C THR A 262 2.80 10.44 -10.77
N MET A 263 3.09 11.41 -11.63
CA MET A 263 3.72 12.69 -11.27
C MET A 263 2.90 13.83 -11.87
N PRO A 264 2.25 14.69 -11.08
CA PRO A 264 2.23 14.68 -9.60
C PRO A 264 1.59 13.41 -9.05
N PRO A 265 1.93 13.01 -7.81
CA PRO A 265 1.42 11.79 -7.21
C PRO A 265 -0.10 11.83 -6.97
N GLY A 266 -0.77 10.74 -7.34
CA GLY A 266 -2.21 10.55 -7.21
C GLY A 266 -3.00 11.08 -8.42
N ASP A 267 -3.50 10.15 -9.19
CA ASP A 267 -4.45 10.36 -10.30
C ASP A 267 -5.54 9.28 -10.17
N PRO A 268 -6.64 9.59 -9.46
CA PRO A 268 -7.70 8.64 -9.20
C PRO A 268 -8.31 8.05 -10.46
N GLU A 269 -8.52 8.87 -11.49
CA GLU A 269 -9.12 8.46 -12.75
C GLU A 269 -8.20 7.49 -13.50
N LEU A 270 -6.90 7.77 -13.53
CA LEU A 270 -5.93 6.86 -14.13
C LEU A 270 -5.83 5.56 -13.33
N SER A 271 -5.79 5.61 -12.00
CA SER A 271 -5.75 4.41 -11.17
C SER A 271 -7.00 3.55 -11.37
N ALA A 272 -8.19 4.15 -11.41
CA ALA A 272 -9.44 3.46 -11.72
C ALA A 272 -9.43 2.85 -13.13
N PHE A 273 -8.83 3.53 -14.11
CA PHE A 273 -8.70 3.04 -15.49
C PHE A 273 -7.95 1.69 -15.55
N TYR A 274 -6.93 1.46 -14.71
CA TYR A 274 -6.22 0.16 -14.64
C TYR A 274 -7.06 -0.98 -14.05
N MET A 275 -8.18 -0.68 -13.41
CA MET A 275 -9.13 -1.68 -12.94
C MET A 275 -10.17 -2.04 -14.03
N GLY A 276 -10.18 -1.30 -15.14
CA GLY A 276 -11.15 -1.48 -16.23
C GLY A 276 -12.58 -1.24 -15.74
N ASN A 277 -13.47 -2.17 -16.05
CA ASN A 277 -14.85 -2.15 -15.55
C ASN A 277 -15.03 -2.89 -14.21
N GLY A 278 -13.91 -3.19 -13.50
CA GLY A 278 -13.91 -3.98 -12.27
C GLY A 278 -13.97 -5.50 -12.45
N GLN A 279 -14.13 -5.98 -13.67
CA GLN A 279 -14.30 -7.41 -13.99
C GLN A 279 -13.23 -7.99 -14.92
N ASP A 280 -12.57 -7.17 -15.72
CA ASP A 280 -11.72 -7.61 -16.82
C ASP A 280 -10.27 -7.14 -16.78
N SER A 281 -9.90 -6.40 -15.73
CA SER A 281 -8.53 -5.93 -15.52
C SER A 281 -8.11 -6.16 -14.05
N LEU A 282 -7.29 -5.33 -13.44
CA LEU A 282 -6.90 -5.52 -12.04
C LEU A 282 -8.11 -5.52 -11.11
N HIS A 283 -8.05 -6.33 -10.04
CA HIS A 283 -9.08 -6.33 -9.01
C HIS A 283 -9.11 -5.00 -8.24
N MET A 284 -7.93 -4.47 -7.92
CA MET A 284 -7.72 -3.22 -7.22
C MET A 284 -6.50 -2.48 -7.78
N ALA A 285 -6.47 -1.16 -7.62
CA ALA A 285 -5.30 -0.32 -7.90
C ALA A 285 -5.14 0.73 -6.80
N PHE A 286 -3.89 1.11 -6.52
CA PHE A 286 -3.62 2.17 -5.56
C PHE A 286 -3.88 3.55 -6.15
N ASP A 287 -4.57 4.40 -5.38
CA ASP A 287 -4.51 5.85 -5.52
C ASP A 287 -3.72 6.44 -4.35
N PHE A 288 -2.64 7.16 -4.66
CA PHE A 288 -1.77 7.75 -3.65
C PHE A 288 -2.13 9.20 -3.29
N SER A 289 -3.24 9.72 -3.79
CA SER A 289 -3.65 11.12 -3.56
C SER A 289 -3.69 11.50 -2.08
N MET A 290 -4.16 10.60 -1.20
CA MET A 290 -4.21 10.85 0.25
C MET A 290 -2.82 10.99 0.88
N MET A 291 -1.81 10.31 0.37
CA MET A 291 -0.44 10.39 0.91
C MET A 291 0.20 11.78 0.77
N TYR A 292 -0.35 12.62 -0.09
CA TYR A 292 0.18 13.96 -0.39
C TYR A 292 -0.74 15.09 0.10
N ARG A 293 -1.67 14.79 1.03
CA ARG A 293 -2.58 15.81 1.61
C ARG A 293 -2.08 16.28 2.97
N PHE A 294 -2.56 17.47 3.34
CA PHE A 294 -2.36 18.07 4.64
C PHE A 294 -3.60 17.86 5.51
N TRP A 295 -3.49 18.15 6.80
CA TRP A 295 -4.61 18.10 7.75
C TRP A 295 -5.62 19.22 7.44
N ASN A 296 -6.52 18.95 6.53
CA ASN A 296 -7.59 19.83 6.12
C ASN A 296 -8.81 18.99 5.70
N ALA A 297 -9.94 19.16 6.41
CA ALA A 297 -11.13 18.33 6.23
C ALA A 297 -11.66 18.39 4.80
N ARG A 298 -11.75 19.59 4.21
CA ARG A 298 -12.27 19.77 2.84
C ARG A 298 -11.38 19.11 1.79
N LEU A 299 -10.06 19.25 1.92
CA LEU A 299 -9.11 18.61 1.00
C LEU A 299 -9.13 17.10 1.14
N ILE A 300 -9.17 16.59 2.38
CA ILE A 300 -9.26 15.15 2.67
C ILE A 300 -10.55 14.60 2.06
N PHE A 301 -11.68 15.22 2.36
CA PHE A 301 -12.98 14.82 1.84
C PHE A 301 -13.01 14.81 0.30
N LYS A 302 -12.58 15.91 -0.33
CA LYS A 302 -12.53 16.02 -1.80
C LYS A 302 -11.66 14.92 -2.42
N THR A 303 -10.52 14.58 -1.80
CA THR A 303 -9.62 13.53 -2.28
C THR A 303 -10.27 12.16 -2.22
N VAL A 304 -10.86 11.82 -1.08
CA VAL A 304 -11.55 10.55 -0.87
C VAL A 304 -12.76 10.42 -1.81
N SER A 305 -13.58 11.47 -1.91
CA SER A 305 -14.76 11.49 -2.79
C SER A 305 -14.40 11.29 -4.24
N ARG A 306 -13.33 11.96 -4.71
CA ARG A 306 -12.84 11.82 -6.08
C ARG A 306 -12.40 10.39 -6.38
N TRP A 307 -11.69 9.75 -5.44
CA TRP A 307 -11.26 8.36 -5.59
C TRP A 307 -12.46 7.39 -5.65
N ILE A 308 -13.39 7.49 -4.68
CA ILE A 308 -14.58 6.64 -4.66
C ILE A 308 -15.41 6.83 -5.94
N HIS A 309 -15.56 8.08 -6.40
CA HIS A 309 -16.30 8.38 -7.62
C HIS A 309 -15.60 7.84 -8.89
N ALA A 310 -14.27 7.99 -8.99
CA ALA A 310 -13.51 7.49 -10.12
C ALA A 310 -13.59 5.96 -10.26
N VAL A 311 -13.57 5.24 -9.13
CA VAL A 311 -13.72 3.77 -9.11
C VAL A 311 -15.13 3.33 -9.52
N GLY A 312 -16.15 4.12 -9.22
CA GLY A 312 -17.54 3.84 -9.57
C GLY A 312 -18.14 2.63 -8.84
N GLU A 313 -19.30 2.19 -9.29
CA GLU A 313 -20.07 1.13 -8.61
C GLU A 313 -19.52 -0.30 -8.87
N ASN A 314 -18.90 -0.54 -10.01
CA ASN A 314 -18.40 -1.86 -10.40
C ASN A 314 -16.97 -2.14 -9.90
N GLY A 315 -16.19 -1.11 -9.63
CA GLY A 315 -14.85 -1.24 -9.10
C GLY A 315 -14.83 -1.38 -7.58
N TRP A 316 -13.63 -1.54 -7.01
CA TRP A 316 -13.44 -1.65 -5.57
C TRP A 316 -12.25 -0.82 -5.11
N PRO A 317 -12.47 0.31 -4.40
CA PRO A 317 -11.38 1.20 -4.01
C PRO A 317 -10.50 0.55 -2.94
N VAL A 318 -9.20 0.75 -3.04
CA VAL A 318 -8.24 0.45 -1.98
C VAL A 318 -7.71 1.76 -1.39
N HIS A 319 -7.56 1.78 -0.08
CA HIS A 319 -7.08 2.95 0.65
C HIS A 319 -5.76 2.66 1.34
N VAL A 320 -4.84 3.61 1.27
CA VAL A 320 -3.53 3.57 1.95
C VAL A 320 -3.22 4.95 2.51
N LEU A 321 -2.66 5.00 3.71
CA LEU A 321 -2.21 6.25 4.34
C LEU A 321 -0.69 6.42 4.26
N SER A 322 0.06 5.34 4.26
CA SER A 322 1.52 5.28 4.06
C SER A 322 1.94 3.92 3.54
N ASN A 323 3.17 3.83 3.07
CA ASN A 323 3.83 2.60 2.64
C ASN A 323 5.35 2.72 2.87
N HIS A 324 6.11 1.75 2.40
CA HIS A 324 7.57 1.70 2.53
C HIS A 324 8.33 2.75 1.68
N ASP A 325 7.65 3.46 0.78
CA ASP A 325 8.24 4.51 -0.09
C ASP A 325 7.89 5.93 0.34
N GLN A 326 6.90 6.09 1.22
CA GLN A 326 6.38 7.39 1.61
C GLN A 326 6.49 7.61 3.13
N LYS A 327 6.60 8.87 3.53
CA LYS A 327 6.59 9.22 4.96
C LYS A 327 5.37 8.64 5.64
N ARG A 328 5.56 8.10 6.85
CA ARG A 328 4.49 7.54 7.68
C ARG A 328 3.38 8.57 7.93
N SER A 329 2.13 8.11 7.92
CA SER A 329 0.92 8.91 8.12
C SER A 329 0.98 9.73 9.41
N PHE A 330 1.44 9.15 10.50
CA PHE A 330 1.59 9.83 11.78
C PHE A 330 2.50 11.07 11.69
N SER A 331 3.63 10.98 10.98
CA SER A 331 4.55 12.12 10.78
C SER A 331 3.97 13.22 9.89
N ARG A 332 3.09 12.87 8.95
CA ARG A 332 2.51 13.84 8.02
C ARG A 332 1.30 14.57 8.61
N PHE A 333 0.40 13.84 9.24
CA PHE A 333 -0.89 14.36 9.69
C PHE A 333 -0.92 14.68 11.19
N CYS A 334 -0.20 13.93 12.03
CA CYS A 334 -0.37 13.94 13.48
C CYS A 334 0.67 14.81 14.18
N ARG A 335 0.58 16.13 13.98
CA ARG A 335 1.47 17.11 14.61
C ARG A 335 0.78 17.92 15.70
N GLY A 336 1.55 18.42 16.68
CA GLY A 336 1.09 19.30 17.74
C GLY A 336 0.41 18.59 18.91
N LYS A 337 -0.29 19.35 19.77
CA LYS A 337 -0.85 18.88 21.04
C LYS A 337 -1.78 17.67 20.91
N HIS A 338 -2.62 17.63 19.84
CA HIS A 338 -3.64 16.58 19.63
C HIS A 338 -3.18 15.47 18.68
N LYS A 339 -1.88 15.11 18.67
CA LYS A 339 -1.32 14.16 17.70
C LYS A 339 -2.00 12.77 17.72
N PHE A 340 -2.29 12.21 18.90
CA PHE A 340 -2.93 10.91 19.03
C PHE A 340 -4.43 10.96 18.69
N GLN A 341 -5.14 12.04 19.07
CA GLN A 341 -6.54 12.24 18.66
C GLN A 341 -6.64 12.36 17.14
N LYS A 342 -5.73 13.10 16.49
CA LYS A 342 -5.65 13.15 15.02
C LYS A 342 -5.43 11.77 14.41
N ALA A 343 -4.55 10.95 15.01
CA ALA A 343 -4.33 9.59 14.54
C ALA A 343 -5.60 8.72 14.65
N LYS A 344 -6.33 8.81 15.77
CA LYS A 344 -7.60 8.12 15.96
C LYS A 344 -8.68 8.60 14.96
N VAL A 345 -8.80 9.92 14.73
CA VAL A 345 -9.72 10.48 13.72
C VAL A 345 -9.37 9.99 12.31
N LEU A 346 -8.07 9.97 11.97
CA LEU A 346 -7.60 9.49 10.68
C LEU A 346 -7.85 7.99 10.50
N ALA A 347 -7.60 7.19 11.54
CA ALA A 347 -7.90 5.75 11.55
C ALA A 347 -9.40 5.49 11.36
N THR A 348 -10.27 6.29 12.04
CA THR A 348 -11.73 6.17 11.88
C THR A 348 -12.14 6.46 10.44
N LEU A 349 -11.68 7.57 9.84
CA LEU A 349 -11.94 7.86 8.44
C LEU A 349 -11.53 6.67 7.57
N PHE A 350 -10.27 6.27 7.67
CA PHE A 350 -9.63 5.26 6.83
C PHE A 350 -10.31 3.88 6.91
N LEU A 351 -10.68 3.43 8.12
CA LEU A 351 -11.28 2.12 8.36
C LEU A 351 -12.80 2.09 8.16
N THR A 352 -13.46 3.22 7.96
CA THR A 352 -14.93 3.27 7.74
C THR A 352 -15.34 3.67 6.32
N LEU A 353 -14.38 4.07 5.47
CA LEU A 353 -14.64 4.31 4.04
C LEU A 353 -15.06 3.03 3.31
N PRO A 354 -15.80 3.14 2.17
CA PRO A 354 -16.05 2.00 1.29
C PRO A 354 -14.75 1.53 0.66
N GLY A 355 -14.59 0.23 0.46
CA GLY A 355 -13.38 -0.36 -0.11
C GLY A 355 -12.48 -1.03 0.93
N THR A 356 -11.27 -1.39 0.52
CA THR A 356 -10.33 -2.16 1.35
C THR A 356 -9.23 -1.24 1.92
N PRO A 357 -9.15 -1.06 3.24
CA PRO A 357 -8.01 -0.38 3.85
C PRO A 357 -6.81 -1.31 3.97
N ILE A 358 -5.62 -0.80 3.67
CA ILE A 358 -4.33 -1.48 3.87
C ILE A 358 -3.51 -0.67 4.86
N VAL A 359 -3.29 -1.22 6.04
CA VAL A 359 -2.53 -0.61 7.14
C VAL A 359 -1.06 -0.98 7.00
N TYR A 360 -0.17 0.00 6.93
CA TYR A 360 1.26 -0.24 6.91
C TYR A 360 1.78 -0.51 8.32
N TYR A 361 2.64 -1.54 8.50
CA TYR A 361 3.13 -1.93 9.82
C TYR A 361 3.59 -0.73 10.66
N GLY A 362 3.20 -0.72 11.92
CA GLY A 362 3.48 0.37 12.86
C GLY A 362 2.57 1.61 12.73
N GLU A 363 1.64 1.67 11.78
CA GLU A 363 0.61 2.73 11.77
C GLU A 363 -0.29 2.61 13.00
N GLU A 364 -0.61 1.39 13.39
CA GLU A 364 -1.40 1.05 14.58
C GLU A 364 -0.70 1.46 15.89
N LEU A 365 0.61 1.67 15.87
CA LEU A 365 1.39 2.19 17.00
C LEU A 365 1.61 3.69 16.96
N GLY A 366 1.29 4.33 15.83
CA GLY A 366 1.67 5.72 15.57
C GLY A 366 3.17 5.90 15.35
N MET A 367 3.86 4.92 14.75
CA MET A 367 5.27 5.03 14.38
C MET A 367 5.50 6.20 13.45
N LYS A 368 6.62 6.89 13.65
CA LYS A 368 7.02 8.08 12.88
C LYS A 368 8.06 7.72 11.82
N SER A 369 8.18 8.56 10.80
CA SER A 369 9.39 8.62 10.00
C SER A 369 10.46 9.36 10.80
N ILE A 370 11.62 8.73 11.01
CA ILE A 370 12.71 9.31 11.79
C ILE A 370 13.71 10.04 10.89
N GLY A 371 14.43 11.00 11.47
CA GLY A 371 15.57 11.63 10.82
C GLY A 371 16.79 10.71 10.88
N LEU A 372 17.37 10.36 9.74
CA LEU A 372 18.57 9.53 9.67
C LEU A 372 19.81 10.37 9.41
N LYS A 373 20.94 10.00 10.03
CA LYS A 373 22.25 10.55 9.68
C LYS A 373 22.72 9.94 8.36
N LYS A 374 23.56 10.64 7.59
CA LYS A 374 24.06 10.15 6.30
C LYS A 374 24.64 8.74 6.37
N LYS A 375 25.36 8.40 7.43
CA LYS A 375 25.98 7.10 7.65
C LYS A 375 24.99 5.95 7.87
N ASP A 376 23.74 6.27 8.22
CA ASP A 376 22.68 5.32 8.52
C ASP A 376 21.70 5.18 7.33
N ILE A 377 21.92 5.92 6.25
CA ILE A 377 21.12 5.84 5.02
C ILE A 377 21.69 4.75 4.14
N VAL A 378 20.84 3.84 3.72
CA VAL A 378 21.17 2.76 2.77
C VAL A 378 20.39 2.86 1.47
N ASP A 379 19.27 3.61 1.45
CA ASP A 379 18.48 3.85 0.24
C ASP A 379 19.28 4.62 -0.81
N PRO A 380 19.44 4.08 -2.05
CA PRO A 380 20.16 4.75 -3.14
C PRO A 380 19.68 6.17 -3.41
N LEU A 381 18.37 6.44 -3.28
CA LEU A 381 17.81 7.78 -3.45
C LEU A 381 18.22 8.71 -2.31
N GLY A 382 18.20 8.20 -1.08
CA GLY A 382 18.63 8.96 0.09
C GLY A 382 20.10 9.36 0.00
N LEU A 383 20.96 8.43 -0.36
CA LEU A 383 22.39 8.70 -0.56
C LEU A 383 22.64 9.74 -1.65
N LYS A 384 21.88 9.64 -2.77
CA LYS A 384 22.05 10.52 -3.91
C LYS A 384 21.62 11.97 -3.65
N PHE A 385 20.51 12.17 -2.92
CA PHE A 385 19.91 13.50 -2.73
C PHE A 385 20.16 14.09 -1.33
N TRP A 386 21.01 13.46 -0.53
CA TRP A 386 21.43 14.03 0.76
C TRP A 386 22.03 15.44 0.59
N PRO A 387 21.76 16.42 1.48
CA PRO A 387 20.84 16.36 2.65
C PRO A 387 19.40 16.76 2.35
N LEU A 388 19.05 17.07 1.11
CA LEU A 388 17.73 17.58 0.73
C LEU A 388 16.62 16.52 0.85
N TYR A 389 16.99 15.26 0.66
CA TYR A 389 16.08 14.13 0.77
C TYR A 389 16.80 12.93 1.40
N ASN A 390 16.23 12.40 2.49
CA ASN A 390 16.82 11.30 3.25
C ASN A 390 16.45 9.92 2.73
N GLY A 391 15.82 9.84 1.55
CA GLY A 391 15.36 8.59 1.00
C GLY A 391 14.09 8.04 1.69
N ARG A 392 13.85 6.77 1.43
CA ARG A 392 12.70 6.00 1.91
C ARG A 392 12.93 5.36 3.30
N ASP A 393 14.18 5.24 3.73
CA ASP A 393 14.60 4.53 4.95
C ASP A 393 13.93 5.05 6.21
N SER A 394 13.64 6.36 6.27
CA SER A 394 12.97 6.98 7.41
C SER A 394 11.61 6.37 7.77
N SER A 395 10.96 5.71 6.81
CA SER A 395 9.68 5.01 6.99
C SER A 395 9.80 3.49 7.09
N ARG A 396 11.02 2.96 6.91
CA ARG A 396 11.32 1.51 6.90
C ARG A 396 11.95 1.00 8.19
N THR A 397 12.00 1.81 9.23
CA THR A 397 12.64 1.50 10.51
C THR A 397 12.02 0.29 11.20
N PRO A 398 12.81 -0.47 12.01
CA PRO A 398 12.33 -1.67 12.69
C PRO A 398 11.07 -1.44 13.55
N MET A 399 10.22 -2.48 13.60
CA MET A 399 9.01 -2.52 14.43
C MET A 399 9.39 -2.46 15.92
N LYS A 400 8.54 -1.81 16.72
CA LYS A 400 8.77 -1.63 18.16
C LYS A 400 7.90 -2.61 18.96
N TRP A 401 8.48 -3.73 19.39
CA TRP A 401 7.76 -4.78 20.11
C TRP A 401 7.71 -4.54 21.63
N ASN A 402 8.85 -4.16 22.22
CA ASN A 402 8.98 -3.95 23.65
C ASN A 402 10.07 -2.91 23.97
N SER A 403 10.40 -2.70 25.25
CA SER A 403 11.41 -1.74 25.72
C SER A 403 12.81 -2.34 25.83
N GLN A 404 13.06 -3.54 25.30
CA GLN A 404 14.38 -4.17 25.31
C GLN A 404 15.26 -3.62 24.17
N LYS A 405 16.52 -4.06 24.13
CA LYS A 405 17.48 -3.72 23.07
C LYS A 405 16.83 -3.80 21.69
N ASN A 406 17.12 -2.84 20.83
CA ASN A 406 16.56 -2.73 19.48
C ASN A 406 15.02 -2.80 19.45
N ALA A 407 14.35 -2.32 20.48
CA ALA A 407 12.90 -2.36 20.64
C ALA A 407 12.32 -3.80 20.64
N GLY A 408 13.11 -4.81 20.97
CA GLY A 408 12.74 -6.22 20.87
C GLY A 408 12.54 -6.72 19.44
N PHE A 409 13.03 -6.00 18.46
CA PHE A 409 13.05 -6.41 17.06
C PHE A 409 14.13 -7.46 16.81
N SER A 410 15.30 -7.32 17.42
CA SER A 410 16.49 -8.15 17.23
C SER A 410 17.39 -8.08 18.47
N ASN A 411 18.11 -9.15 18.80
CA ASN A 411 19.16 -9.15 19.81
C ASN A 411 20.55 -8.81 19.23
N SER A 412 20.66 -8.64 17.91
CA SER A 412 21.88 -8.25 17.21
C SER A 412 22.50 -6.96 17.82
N GLU A 413 23.80 -6.80 17.67
CA GLU A 413 24.46 -5.55 18.08
C GLU A 413 23.98 -4.35 17.24
N LYS A 414 23.69 -4.59 15.95
CA LYS A 414 23.29 -3.56 15.00
C LYS A 414 22.13 -4.06 14.13
N THR A 415 21.09 -3.26 14.04
CA THR A 415 20.00 -3.47 13.09
C THR A 415 20.33 -2.81 11.74
N TRP A 416 19.73 -3.30 10.66
CA TRP A 416 19.96 -2.79 9.29
C TRP A 416 19.62 -1.30 9.13
N LEU A 417 18.64 -0.79 9.89
CA LEU A 417 18.34 0.63 10.09
C LEU A 417 18.19 0.92 11.59
N PRO A 418 18.47 2.15 12.04
CA PRO A 418 18.27 2.54 13.44
C PRO A 418 16.80 2.39 13.88
N VAL A 419 16.59 1.98 15.10
CA VAL A 419 15.28 1.96 15.76
C VAL A 419 14.92 3.38 16.23
N ASP A 420 13.64 3.76 16.18
CA ASP A 420 13.16 5.04 16.73
C ASP A 420 13.37 5.07 18.26
N ALA A 421 14.07 6.09 18.77
CA ALA A 421 14.44 6.22 20.18
C ALA A 421 13.24 6.26 21.16
N ASP A 422 12.02 6.49 20.67
CA ASP A 422 10.82 6.48 21.52
C ASP A 422 10.31 5.07 21.88
N TYR A 423 11.00 4.00 21.45
CA TYR A 423 10.58 2.62 21.68
C TYR A 423 10.45 2.24 23.17
N GLU A 424 11.22 2.89 24.05
CA GLU A 424 11.14 2.66 25.49
C GLU A 424 9.77 3.04 26.08
N THR A 425 9.10 4.02 25.49
CA THR A 425 7.83 4.57 25.96
C THR A 425 6.65 4.28 25.03
N SER A 426 6.92 3.86 23.80
CA SER A 426 5.89 3.61 22.78
C SER A 426 6.22 2.37 21.95
N ASN A 427 5.66 1.24 22.34
CA ASN A 427 5.84 -0.06 21.71
C ASN A 427 4.58 -0.94 21.87
N VAL A 428 4.55 -2.10 21.22
CA VAL A 428 3.42 -3.04 21.26
C VAL A 428 3.07 -3.43 22.70
N MET A 429 4.08 -3.81 23.49
CA MET A 429 3.84 -4.32 24.86
C MET A 429 3.20 -3.27 25.79
N ILE A 430 3.66 -2.03 25.70
CA ILE A 430 3.12 -0.89 26.48
C ILE A 430 1.71 -0.56 25.98
N GLN A 431 1.52 -0.45 24.67
CA GLN A 431 0.22 -0.06 24.10
C GLN A 431 -0.84 -1.13 24.30
N LYS A 432 -0.51 -2.42 24.28
CA LYS A 432 -1.46 -3.50 24.62
C LYS A 432 -2.08 -3.35 26.01
N LYS A 433 -1.32 -2.86 26.99
CA LYS A 433 -1.77 -2.66 28.37
C LYS A 433 -2.63 -1.40 28.57
N ASN A 434 -2.54 -0.44 27.66
CA ASN A 434 -3.28 0.82 27.76
C ASN A 434 -4.55 0.79 26.90
N PRO A 435 -5.75 0.72 27.46
CA PRO A 435 -7.00 0.67 26.70
C PRO A 435 -7.23 1.89 25.80
N ASP A 436 -6.67 3.07 26.16
CA ASP A 436 -6.77 4.29 25.33
C ASP A 436 -5.65 4.43 24.29
N SER A 437 -4.81 3.40 24.12
CA SER A 437 -3.73 3.41 23.14
C SER A 437 -4.25 3.42 21.70
N LEU A 438 -3.39 3.84 20.77
CA LEU A 438 -3.70 3.79 19.36
C LEU A 438 -3.82 2.33 18.85
N LEU A 439 -3.00 1.43 19.38
CA LEU A 439 -3.05 0.00 19.05
C LEU A 439 -4.41 -0.63 19.39
N ASN A 440 -4.89 -0.42 20.62
CA ASN A 440 -6.19 -0.94 21.04
C ASN A 440 -7.33 -0.26 20.28
N TYR A 441 -7.18 1.03 19.97
CA TYR A 441 -8.13 1.75 19.12
C TYR A 441 -8.25 1.13 17.72
N TYR A 442 -7.12 0.81 17.05
CA TYR A 442 -7.14 0.09 15.77
C TYR A 442 -7.80 -1.29 15.90
N LYS A 443 -7.45 -2.07 16.93
CA LYS A 443 -8.00 -3.40 17.18
C LYS A 443 -9.53 -3.36 17.30
N GLU A 444 -10.05 -2.47 18.14
CA GLU A 444 -11.49 -2.32 18.35
C GLU A 444 -12.21 -1.83 17.09
N LEU A 445 -11.63 -0.88 16.38
CA LEU A 445 -12.23 -0.32 15.17
C LEU A 445 -12.24 -1.33 14.01
N ILE A 446 -11.19 -2.14 13.84
CA ILE A 446 -11.17 -3.24 12.87
C ILE A 446 -12.21 -4.30 13.25
N SER A 447 -12.34 -4.64 14.55
CA SER A 447 -13.38 -5.55 15.04
C SER A 447 -14.77 -5.00 14.76
N LEU A 448 -15.01 -3.71 14.99
CA LEU A 448 -16.28 -3.06 14.66
C LEU A 448 -16.59 -3.16 13.16
N ARG A 449 -15.61 -2.84 12.31
CA ARG A 449 -15.75 -2.96 10.85
C ARG A 449 -16.11 -4.38 10.44
N ASN A 450 -15.38 -5.37 10.94
CA ASN A 450 -15.59 -6.78 10.57
C ASN A 450 -16.97 -7.31 10.99
N LYS A 451 -17.55 -6.79 12.07
CA LYS A 451 -18.87 -7.17 12.59
C LYS A 451 -20.04 -6.46 11.90
N ASN A 452 -19.81 -5.32 11.24
CA ASN A 452 -20.89 -4.49 10.68
C ASN A 452 -20.84 -4.50 9.15
N GLN A 453 -21.84 -5.10 8.51
CA GLN A 453 -21.90 -5.22 7.05
C GLN A 453 -21.98 -3.85 6.38
N ALA A 454 -22.64 -2.89 6.97
CA ALA A 454 -22.68 -1.53 6.46
C ALA A 454 -21.27 -0.92 6.30
N LEU A 455 -20.33 -1.20 7.23
CA LEU A 455 -18.97 -0.66 7.16
C LEU A 455 -18.10 -1.32 6.09
N HIS A 456 -18.23 -2.63 5.84
CA HIS A 456 -17.37 -3.32 4.88
C HIS A 456 -18.02 -3.59 3.52
N ARG A 457 -19.37 -3.50 3.39
CA ARG A 457 -20.12 -3.72 2.12
C ARG A 457 -20.99 -2.55 1.72
N GLY A 458 -21.34 -1.67 2.67
CA GLY A 458 -22.38 -0.67 2.50
C GLY A 458 -22.07 0.39 1.46
N LYS A 459 -23.13 0.94 0.89
CA LYS A 459 -23.07 2.15 0.07
C LYS A 459 -22.61 3.35 0.91
N TRP A 460 -22.06 4.33 0.26
CA TRP A 460 -21.57 5.56 0.87
C TRP A 460 -22.42 6.75 0.44
N LYS A 461 -22.95 7.48 1.40
CA LYS A 461 -23.77 8.69 1.17
C LYS A 461 -23.23 9.83 2.01
N VAL A 462 -22.85 10.91 1.38
CA VAL A 462 -22.33 12.11 2.03
C VAL A 462 -23.42 12.80 2.83
N HIS A 463 -23.08 13.24 4.05
CA HIS A 463 -23.91 14.11 4.88
C HIS A 463 -23.27 15.50 5.03
N ILE A 464 -21.96 15.57 5.37
CA ILE A 464 -21.19 16.83 5.47
C ILE A 464 -19.87 16.66 4.73
N ASP A 465 -19.56 17.57 3.82
CA ASP A 465 -18.51 17.48 2.80
C ASP A 465 -17.13 18.05 3.22
N GLY A 466 -16.88 18.21 4.50
CA GLY A 466 -15.63 18.80 5.01
C GLY A 466 -15.65 20.32 5.13
N LYS A 467 -16.75 20.97 4.76
CA LYS A 467 -16.95 22.38 5.08
C LYS A 467 -16.90 22.55 6.59
N GLU A 468 -16.42 23.72 7.04
CA GLU A 468 -16.28 24.04 8.46
C GLU A 468 -15.46 23.03 9.29
N GLY A 469 -14.65 22.17 8.64
CA GLY A 469 -13.76 21.24 9.31
C GLY A 469 -14.42 19.94 9.81
N ILE A 470 -15.65 19.67 9.36
CA ILE A 470 -16.43 18.46 9.71
C ILE A 470 -16.62 17.61 8.49
N ILE A 471 -16.41 16.29 8.63
CA ILE A 471 -16.77 15.28 7.63
C ILE A 471 -17.81 14.37 8.26
N ALA A 472 -18.94 14.15 7.57
CA ALA A 472 -19.94 13.17 8.00
C ALA A 472 -20.51 12.41 6.80
N TYR A 473 -20.74 11.12 6.96
CA TYR A 473 -21.31 10.27 5.91
C TYR A 473 -22.00 9.05 6.48
N PHE A 474 -22.96 8.56 5.72
CA PHE A 474 -23.64 7.29 6.00
C PHE A 474 -22.97 6.13 5.27
N ARG A 475 -22.97 4.99 5.92
CA ARG A 475 -22.72 3.66 5.36
C ARG A 475 -23.98 2.83 5.54
N THR A 476 -24.57 2.39 4.43
CA THR A 476 -25.85 1.68 4.46
C THR A 476 -25.77 0.35 3.72
N TYR A 477 -26.29 -0.71 4.35
CA TYR A 477 -26.36 -2.03 3.74
C TYR A 477 -27.60 -2.76 4.28
N ILE A 478 -28.52 -3.12 3.39
CA ILE A 478 -29.82 -3.74 3.72
C ILE A 478 -30.54 -2.90 4.80
N ASN A 479 -30.61 -3.40 6.02
CA ASN A 479 -31.28 -2.77 7.16
C ASN A 479 -30.28 -2.10 8.14
N GLU A 480 -28.99 -2.11 7.85
CA GLU A 480 -27.96 -1.44 8.67
C GLU A 480 -27.70 -0.03 8.13
N SER A 481 -27.80 0.97 8.98
CA SER A 481 -27.38 2.35 8.68
C SER A 481 -26.44 2.85 9.78
N ILE A 482 -25.25 3.28 9.38
CA ILE A 482 -24.21 3.78 10.27
C ILE A 482 -23.82 5.19 9.82
N LEU A 483 -23.90 6.13 10.76
CA LEU A 483 -23.41 7.51 10.58
C LEU A 483 -22.00 7.62 11.18
N VAL A 484 -21.04 8.07 10.38
CA VAL A 484 -19.69 8.41 10.81
C VAL A 484 -19.53 9.92 10.82
N VAL A 485 -19.10 10.49 11.93
CA VAL A 485 -18.88 11.93 12.10
C VAL A 485 -17.47 12.19 12.59
N LEU A 486 -16.78 13.11 11.93
CA LEU A 486 -15.38 13.45 12.17
C LEU A 486 -15.23 14.96 12.35
N ASN A 487 -14.81 15.42 13.51
CA ASN A 487 -14.42 16.81 13.77
C ASN A 487 -12.88 16.94 13.66
N LEU A 488 -12.41 17.60 12.61
CA LEU A 488 -10.99 17.82 12.37
C LEU A 488 -10.48 19.16 12.93
N LYS A 489 -11.31 19.87 13.73
CA LYS A 489 -10.95 21.18 14.32
C LYS A 489 -10.36 21.03 15.71
N ASN A 490 -9.59 22.04 16.12
CA ASN A 490 -9.10 22.21 17.50
C ASN A 490 -10.15 22.78 18.46
N LYS A 491 -11.41 22.86 18.05
CA LYS A 491 -12.54 23.37 18.85
C LYS A 491 -13.76 22.47 18.71
N SER A 492 -14.61 22.52 19.70
CA SER A 492 -15.90 21.80 19.66
C SER A 492 -16.77 22.31 18.51
N SER A 493 -17.63 21.46 18.03
CA SER A 493 -18.56 21.77 16.92
C SER A 493 -19.93 21.18 17.21
N LYS A 494 -20.95 21.95 16.92
CA LYS A 494 -22.35 21.53 16.95
C LYS A 494 -22.77 21.18 15.51
N ILE A 495 -23.29 19.99 15.33
CA ILE A 495 -23.65 19.44 14.03
C ILE A 495 -25.12 19.09 14.07
N LYS A 496 -25.87 19.47 13.03
CA LYS A 496 -27.27 19.04 12.91
C LYS A 496 -27.34 17.51 12.86
N SER A 497 -28.15 16.91 13.70
CA SER A 497 -28.34 15.46 13.70
C SER A 497 -29.03 15.01 12.41
N SER A 498 -28.99 13.70 12.16
CA SER A 498 -29.65 13.14 10.99
C SER A 498 -31.17 13.11 11.15
N PRO A 499 -31.94 13.33 10.08
CA PRO A 499 -33.39 13.11 10.08
C PRO A 499 -33.77 11.61 10.14
N GLU A 500 -32.80 10.67 10.17
CA GLU A 500 -33.04 9.24 10.02
C GLU A 500 -33.31 8.51 11.37
N GLY A 501 -33.68 9.21 12.46
CA GLY A 501 -34.08 8.61 13.74
C GLY A 501 -33.04 8.71 14.85
N ALA A 502 -33.28 7.98 15.95
CA ALA A 502 -32.41 7.97 17.13
C ALA A 502 -31.03 7.39 16.81
N LEU A 503 -29.97 7.98 17.39
CA LEU A 503 -28.58 7.58 17.19
C LEU A 503 -28.04 6.90 18.44
N LYS A 504 -27.47 5.70 18.27
CA LYS A 504 -26.73 4.97 19.32
C LYS A 504 -25.24 5.01 19.03
N VAL A 505 -24.42 5.48 19.96
CA VAL A 505 -22.96 5.46 19.82
C VAL A 505 -22.46 4.01 19.80
N LEU A 506 -21.79 3.63 18.71
CA LEU A 506 -21.10 2.35 18.57
C LEU A 506 -19.63 2.46 18.97
N PHE A 507 -18.98 3.59 18.61
CA PHE A 507 -17.56 3.79 18.81
C PHE A 507 -17.20 5.29 18.82
N SER A 508 -16.22 5.68 19.63
CA SER A 508 -15.73 7.07 19.69
C SER A 508 -14.23 7.11 19.98
N THR A 509 -13.58 8.20 19.60
CA THR A 509 -12.20 8.52 20.01
C THR A 509 -12.04 8.79 21.51
N HIS A 510 -13.15 8.90 22.25
CA HIS A 510 -13.18 9.06 23.69
C HIS A 510 -13.79 7.80 24.34
N LEU A 511 -13.21 7.37 25.46
CA LEU A 511 -13.63 6.14 26.17
C LEU A 511 -15.03 6.22 26.80
N GLU A 512 -15.58 7.39 27.00
CA GLU A 512 -16.92 7.57 27.53
C GLU A 512 -17.95 7.02 26.54
N LYS A 513 -18.44 5.83 26.80
CA LYS A 513 -19.55 5.20 26.08
C LYS A 513 -20.82 5.99 26.42
N SER A 514 -21.16 6.93 25.57
CA SER A 514 -22.39 7.67 25.77
C SER A 514 -23.59 6.91 25.23
N THR A 515 -24.63 6.96 26.00
CA THR A 515 -26.06 6.75 25.85
C THR A 515 -26.61 6.98 24.43
N ILE A 516 -27.72 6.32 24.17
CA ILE A 516 -28.67 6.68 23.11
C ILE A 516 -28.90 8.19 23.19
N LEU A 517 -28.68 8.88 22.08
CA LEU A 517 -29.08 10.29 21.94
C LEU A 517 -30.54 10.32 21.51
N PRO A 518 -31.48 10.59 22.42
CA PRO A 518 -32.86 10.79 22.01
C PRO A 518 -32.94 12.09 21.20
N ASP A 519 -33.89 12.19 20.31
CA ASP A 519 -34.30 13.33 19.47
C ASP A 519 -33.64 14.69 19.74
N GLN A 520 -32.31 14.73 19.66
CA GLN A 520 -31.59 16.00 19.74
C GLN A 520 -31.35 16.50 18.31
N ASP A 521 -31.77 17.70 18.03
CA ASP A 521 -31.51 18.37 16.76
C ASP A 521 -30.01 18.47 16.42
N PHE A 522 -29.14 18.27 17.41
CA PHE A 522 -27.71 18.49 17.26
C PHE A 522 -26.84 17.49 18.02
N ILE A 523 -25.76 17.08 17.38
CA ILE A 523 -24.65 16.32 17.95
C ILE A 523 -23.54 17.31 18.35
N LEU A 524 -23.06 17.26 19.59
CA LEU A 524 -21.90 18.01 20.04
C LEU A 524 -20.64 17.17 19.88
N MET A 525 -19.71 17.62 19.05
CA MET A 525 -18.41 16.98 18.83
C MET A 525 -17.31 17.76 19.55
N ARG A 526 -16.44 17.04 20.28
CA ARG A 526 -15.24 17.61 20.93
C ARG A 526 -14.17 17.94 19.88
N PRO A 527 -13.09 18.68 20.24
CA PRO A 527 -11.96 18.90 19.36
C PRO A 527 -11.30 17.57 18.93
N MET A 528 -11.00 17.42 17.64
CA MET A 528 -10.35 16.20 17.11
C MET A 528 -11.07 14.90 17.53
N GLU A 529 -12.37 14.88 17.40
CA GLU A 529 -13.22 13.73 17.73
C GLU A 529 -13.75 13.05 16.48
N ALA A 530 -13.79 11.72 16.54
CA ALA A 530 -14.52 10.88 15.60
C ALA A 530 -15.49 9.98 16.36
N THR A 531 -16.73 9.90 15.89
CA THR A 531 -17.76 9.05 16.49
C THR A 531 -18.53 8.31 15.40
N ILE A 532 -18.83 7.07 15.67
CA ILE A 532 -19.60 6.15 14.82
C ILE A 532 -20.91 5.84 15.53
N TYR A 533 -22.02 6.09 14.84
CA TYR A 533 -23.37 5.87 15.35
C TYR A 533 -24.09 4.81 14.54
N SER A 534 -24.86 3.96 15.20
CA SER A 534 -25.94 3.19 14.56
C SER A 534 -27.19 4.05 14.48
N CYS A 535 -27.83 4.10 13.33
CA CYS A 535 -29.12 4.75 13.15
C CYS A 535 -30.23 3.72 13.46
N LEU A 536 -31.03 4.01 14.47
CA LEU A 536 -32.16 3.17 14.86
C LEU A 536 -33.37 3.57 14.02
N THR A 537 -33.77 2.75 13.06
CA THR A 537 -35.02 2.95 12.31
C THR A 537 -36.22 2.73 13.22
N SER A 538 -37.29 3.50 13.01
CA SER A 538 -38.52 3.49 13.81
C SER A 538 -39.25 2.14 13.95
N GLN A 539 -38.78 1.10 13.26
CA GLN A 539 -39.33 -0.28 13.41
C GLN A 539 -38.90 -1.01 14.69
N TYR A 540 -37.95 -0.47 15.48
CA TYR A 540 -37.52 -1.10 16.76
C TYR A 540 -38.04 -0.38 18.01
N GLN A 541 -39.01 0.54 17.91
CA GLN A 541 -39.63 1.17 19.10
C GLN A 541 -40.76 0.38 19.70
N THR A 542 -41.07 -0.82 19.21
CA THR A 542 -42.09 -1.70 19.78
C THR A 542 -41.49 -3.09 20.04
N GLN A 543 -40.71 -3.22 21.11
CA GLN A 543 -40.56 -4.43 21.92
C GLN A 543 -40.06 -4.08 23.31
#